data_d2271050d91fda7adc00e6d08343abbf
#
_entry.id   d2271050d91fda7adc00e6d08343abbf
#
_cell.length_a   1.000
_cell.length_b   1.000
_cell.length_c   1.000
_cell.angle_alpha   90.00
_cell.angle_beta   90.00
_cell.angle_gamma   90.00
#
_symmetry.space_group_name_H-M   'P 1'
#
loop_
_entity.id
_entity.type
_entity.pdbx_description
1 polymer ?
#
loop_
_entity_poly.entity_id
_entity_poly.type
_entity_poly.pdbx_seq_one_letter_code
_entity_poly.pdbx_strand_id
1 'polypeptide(L)'
;GITAGIGLLIALLGLHNAGIVVASPATMVTVGNLTSLPCLLGLLGFFLICIFSARGVHSAVLIAIVVTTTLGWLFGDVTFKGFVSVPPSITPVFGQLDLMGSLDISLAGIIFSFMLVNLFDSSGTLIGVTNRAKLADDKGHFPRMKQALLVDSVSSVGGAFMGTSSVTAYIESSSGVAVG
;
A
#
# COMPACT_ATOMS: atom_id res chain seq x y z
N GLY A 1 -3.40 -3.26 18.16
CA GLY A 1 -2.41 -2.15 18.11
C GLY A 1 -1.76 -2.02 16.76
N ILE A 2 -1.05 -3.04 16.28
CA ILE A 2 -0.23 -3.00 15.02
C ILE A 2 -1.09 -2.67 13.81
N THR A 3 -2.19 -3.39 13.59
CA THR A 3 -3.10 -3.17 12.44
C THR A 3 -3.67 -1.75 12.41
N ALA A 4 -3.98 -1.17 13.57
CA ALA A 4 -4.42 0.22 13.65
C ALA A 4 -3.30 1.21 13.27
N GLY A 5 -2.06 0.92 13.69
CA GLY A 5 -0.88 1.71 13.31
C GLY A 5 -0.63 1.70 11.81
N ILE A 6 -0.75 0.53 11.17
CA ILE A 6 -0.64 0.39 9.70
C ILE A 6 -1.73 1.21 9.01
N GLY A 7 -2.99 1.12 9.48
CA GLY A 7 -4.09 1.90 8.91
C GLY A 7 -3.85 3.41 8.99
N LEU A 8 -3.34 3.90 10.11
CA LEU A 8 -2.98 5.32 10.27
C LEU A 8 -1.82 5.74 9.37
N LEU A 9 -0.80 4.87 9.18
CA LEU A 9 0.31 5.12 8.27
C LEU A 9 -0.18 5.23 6.82
N ILE A 10 -1.02 4.29 6.38
CA ILE A 10 -1.60 4.32 5.03
C ILE A 10 -2.47 5.57 4.84
N ALA A 11 -3.25 5.95 5.85
CA ALA A 11 -4.04 7.18 5.79
C ALA A 11 -3.15 8.43 5.66
N LEU A 12 -2.04 8.50 6.42
CA LEU A 12 -1.09 9.59 6.33
C LEU A 12 -0.43 9.65 4.94
N LEU A 13 -0.03 8.50 4.39
CA LEU A 13 0.53 8.42 3.03
C LEU A 13 -0.50 8.85 1.98
N GLY A 14 -1.75 8.46 2.13
CA GLY A 14 -2.85 8.90 1.26
C GLY A 14 -3.05 10.41 1.30
N LEU A 15 -3.06 11.03 2.49
CA LEU A 15 -3.16 12.48 2.68
C LEU A 15 -1.94 13.21 2.10
N HIS A 16 -0.76 12.63 2.23
CA HIS A 16 0.47 13.19 1.66
C HIS A 16 0.43 13.15 0.12
N ASN A 17 0.06 12.02 -0.47
CA ASN A 17 -0.04 11.87 -1.92
C ASN A 17 -1.14 12.75 -2.54
N ALA A 18 -2.24 12.98 -1.81
CA ALA A 18 -3.28 13.92 -2.21
C ALA A 18 -2.84 15.40 -2.07
N GLY A 19 -1.68 15.69 -1.46
CA GLY A 19 -1.21 17.06 -1.22
C GLY A 19 -1.94 17.79 -0.10
N ILE A 20 -2.73 17.08 0.71
CA ILE A 20 -3.41 17.63 1.90
C ILE A 20 -2.41 17.85 3.02
N VAL A 21 -1.49 16.90 3.20
CA VAL A 21 -0.39 16.97 4.15
C VAL A 21 0.92 17.08 3.37
N VAL A 22 1.72 18.09 3.66
CA VAL A 22 3.03 18.32 3.03
C VAL A 22 4.13 18.43 4.08
N ALA A 23 5.37 18.13 3.68
CA ALA A 23 6.51 18.26 4.57
C ALA A 23 6.77 19.73 4.93
N SER A 24 7.08 19.98 6.19
CA SER A 24 7.46 21.31 6.71
C SER A 24 8.74 21.20 7.55
N PRO A 25 9.75 22.03 7.32
CA PRO A 25 10.96 22.03 8.14
C PRO A 25 10.72 22.36 9.60
N ALA A 26 9.69 23.14 9.91
CA ALA A 26 9.38 23.60 11.27
C ALA A 26 8.59 22.59 12.10
N THR A 27 7.64 21.87 11.48
CA THR A 27 6.66 21.01 12.18
C THR A 27 6.63 19.58 11.64
N MET A 28 7.58 19.19 10.79
CA MET A 28 7.63 17.96 10.01
C MET A 28 6.51 17.84 8.99
N VAL A 29 5.28 18.16 9.35
CA VAL A 29 4.11 18.15 8.49
C VAL A 29 3.27 19.41 8.66
N THR A 30 2.67 19.87 7.58
CA THR A 30 1.74 21.00 7.56
C THR A 30 0.64 20.75 6.54
N VAL A 31 -0.40 21.58 6.58
CA VAL A 31 -1.49 21.52 5.60
C VAL A 31 -0.99 22.12 4.28
N GLY A 32 -1.18 21.40 3.20
CA GLY A 32 -0.84 21.84 1.85
C GLY A 32 -1.88 22.79 1.26
N ASN A 33 -1.75 23.02 -0.05
CA ASN A 33 -2.71 23.87 -0.78
C ASN A 33 -3.99 23.09 -1.08
N LEU A 34 -5.03 23.31 -0.28
CA LEU A 34 -6.32 22.61 -0.41
C LEU A 34 -7.08 22.95 -1.69
N THR A 35 -6.69 24.02 -2.40
CA THR A 35 -7.32 24.43 -3.66
C THR A 35 -6.64 23.83 -4.89
N SER A 36 -5.57 23.06 -4.70
CA SER A 36 -4.91 22.36 -5.79
C SER A 36 -5.79 21.25 -6.36
N LEU A 37 -5.73 21.05 -7.67
CA LEU A 37 -6.54 20.05 -8.36
C LEU A 37 -6.34 18.62 -7.80
N PRO A 38 -5.09 18.13 -7.54
CA PRO A 38 -4.88 16.83 -6.92
C PRO A 38 -5.55 16.69 -5.55
N CYS A 39 -5.51 17.75 -4.72
CA CYS A 39 -6.14 17.77 -3.41
C CYS A 39 -7.67 17.68 -3.52
N LEU A 40 -8.27 18.46 -4.41
CA LEU A 40 -9.72 18.42 -4.65
C LEU A 40 -10.18 17.06 -5.19
N LEU A 41 -9.43 16.46 -6.11
CA LEU A 41 -9.71 15.13 -6.61
C LEU A 41 -9.55 14.04 -5.52
N GLY A 42 -8.55 14.17 -4.68
CA GLY A 42 -8.35 13.28 -3.53
C GLY A 42 -9.51 13.34 -2.53
N LEU A 43 -9.95 14.54 -2.18
CA LEU A 43 -11.11 14.74 -1.31
C LEU A 43 -12.39 14.21 -1.94
N LEU A 44 -12.61 14.51 -3.22
CA LEU A 44 -13.77 14.00 -3.97
C LEU A 44 -13.77 12.45 -3.97
N GLY A 45 -12.63 11.82 -4.26
CA GLY A 45 -12.49 10.36 -4.21
C GLY A 45 -12.81 9.78 -2.84
N PHE A 46 -12.33 10.40 -1.78
CA PHE A 46 -12.63 10.01 -0.41
C PHE A 46 -14.13 10.07 -0.10
N PHE A 47 -14.80 11.19 -0.43
CA PHE A 47 -16.24 11.32 -0.21
C PHE A 47 -17.05 10.34 -1.06
N LEU A 48 -16.65 10.08 -2.31
CA LEU A 48 -17.31 9.07 -3.14
C LEU A 48 -17.22 7.68 -2.51
N ILE A 49 -16.03 7.29 -2.01
CA ILE A 49 -15.86 6.01 -1.32
C ILE A 49 -16.77 5.94 -0.09
N CYS A 50 -16.81 6.98 0.73
CA CYS A 50 -17.66 7.02 1.92
C CYS A 50 -19.15 6.89 1.57
N ILE A 51 -19.63 7.63 0.57
CA ILE A 51 -21.03 7.61 0.15
C ILE A 51 -21.43 6.24 -0.42
N PHE A 52 -20.65 5.69 -1.34
CA PHE A 52 -20.98 4.40 -1.94
C PHE A 52 -20.80 3.24 -0.96
N SER A 53 -19.82 3.30 -0.08
CA SER A 53 -19.64 2.31 0.98
C SER A 53 -20.81 2.33 1.97
N ALA A 54 -21.29 3.51 2.37
CA ALA A 54 -22.48 3.66 3.22
C ALA A 54 -23.76 3.13 2.57
N ARG A 55 -23.82 3.14 1.23
CA ARG A 55 -24.92 2.54 0.45
C ARG A 55 -24.76 1.04 0.20
N GLY A 56 -23.72 0.41 0.72
CA GLY A 56 -23.47 -1.02 0.55
C GLY A 56 -22.94 -1.40 -0.84
N VAL A 57 -22.42 -0.44 -1.62
CA VAL A 57 -21.86 -0.72 -2.95
C VAL A 57 -20.46 -1.33 -2.77
N HIS A 58 -20.30 -2.62 -3.05
CA HIS A 58 -19.03 -3.34 -2.88
C HIS A 58 -17.89 -2.79 -3.74
N SER A 59 -18.21 -2.22 -4.91
CA SER A 59 -17.22 -1.65 -5.84
C SER A 59 -16.95 -0.15 -5.60
N ALA A 60 -17.28 0.38 -4.43
CA ALA A 60 -17.13 1.82 -4.11
C ALA A 60 -15.76 2.39 -4.44
N VAL A 61 -14.69 1.66 -4.09
CA VAL A 61 -13.31 2.07 -4.35
C VAL A 61 -13.01 2.13 -5.85
N LEU A 62 -13.40 1.11 -6.61
CA LEU A 62 -13.20 1.09 -8.07
C LEU A 62 -13.93 2.23 -8.77
N ILE A 63 -15.18 2.49 -8.39
CA ILE A 63 -15.97 3.58 -8.95
C ILE A 63 -15.30 4.93 -8.65
N ALA A 64 -14.85 5.13 -7.43
CA ALA A 64 -14.16 6.36 -7.05
C ALA A 64 -12.85 6.56 -7.84
N ILE A 65 -12.05 5.50 -8.03
CA ILE A 65 -10.82 5.55 -8.84
C ILE A 65 -11.16 5.93 -10.28
N VAL A 66 -12.13 5.27 -10.91
CA VAL A 66 -12.52 5.55 -12.31
C VAL A 66 -12.99 7.01 -12.45
N VAL A 67 -13.85 7.47 -11.55
CA VAL A 67 -14.38 8.85 -11.58
C VAL A 67 -13.25 9.87 -11.41
N THR A 68 -12.42 9.71 -10.37
CA THR A 68 -11.32 10.68 -10.10
C THR A 68 -10.27 10.67 -11.19
N THR A 69 -9.93 9.50 -11.76
CA THR A 69 -8.98 9.40 -12.88
C THR A 69 -9.53 10.07 -14.12
N THR A 70 -10.82 9.84 -14.45
CA THR A 70 -11.46 10.47 -15.61
C THR A 70 -11.50 11.99 -15.46
N LEU A 71 -11.85 12.50 -14.27
CA LEU A 71 -11.83 13.93 -14.00
C LEU A 71 -10.41 14.51 -14.06
N GLY A 72 -9.41 13.81 -13.49
CA GLY A 72 -8.01 14.23 -13.57
C GLY A 72 -7.51 14.31 -15.01
N TRP A 73 -7.93 13.39 -15.86
CA TRP A 73 -7.64 13.45 -17.30
C TRP A 73 -8.33 14.62 -17.99
N LEU A 74 -9.62 14.87 -17.70
CA LEU A 74 -10.37 15.99 -18.29
C LEU A 74 -9.80 17.35 -17.89
N PHE A 75 -9.34 17.50 -16.65
CA PHE A 75 -8.73 18.73 -16.16
C PHE A 75 -7.24 18.87 -16.44
N GLY A 76 -6.64 17.89 -17.13
CA GLY A 76 -5.25 17.94 -17.60
C GLY A 76 -4.18 17.62 -16.56
N ASP A 77 -4.56 17.12 -15.39
CA ASP A 77 -3.64 16.69 -14.33
C ASP A 77 -2.99 15.32 -14.65
N VAL A 78 -3.71 14.47 -15.40
CA VAL A 78 -3.26 13.14 -15.81
C VAL A 78 -3.12 13.04 -17.32
N THR A 79 -1.93 12.66 -17.79
CA THR A 79 -1.71 12.39 -19.22
C THR A 79 -2.04 10.94 -19.54
N PHE A 80 -3.02 10.72 -20.41
CA PHE A 80 -3.36 9.38 -20.88
C PHE A 80 -2.35 8.89 -21.93
N LYS A 81 -1.57 7.86 -21.58
CA LYS A 81 -0.52 7.29 -22.46
C LYS A 81 -0.96 6.03 -23.21
N GLY A 82 -2.26 5.71 -23.22
CA GLY A 82 -2.81 4.51 -23.84
C GLY A 82 -3.17 3.40 -22.85
N PHE A 83 -3.96 2.43 -23.34
CA PHE A 83 -4.42 1.29 -22.52
C PHE A 83 -3.37 0.20 -22.35
N VAL A 84 -2.42 0.11 -23.28
CA VAL A 84 -1.38 -0.93 -23.28
C VAL A 84 -0.04 -0.27 -23.57
N SER A 85 0.96 -0.61 -22.78
CA SER A 85 2.35 -0.24 -23.02
C SER A 85 3.23 -1.48 -22.93
N VAL A 86 4.36 -1.47 -23.64
CA VAL A 86 5.37 -2.53 -23.51
C VAL A 86 5.95 -2.44 -22.08
N PRO A 87 6.01 -3.55 -21.34
CA PRO A 87 6.65 -3.55 -20.02
C PRO A 87 8.10 -3.05 -20.14
N PRO A 88 8.57 -2.23 -19.20
CA PRO A 88 9.97 -1.82 -19.18
C PRO A 88 10.87 -3.04 -19.01
N SER A 89 12.07 -2.99 -19.60
CA SER A 89 13.06 -4.07 -19.43
C SER A 89 13.49 -4.16 -17.97
N ILE A 90 13.46 -5.35 -17.39
CA ILE A 90 13.96 -5.64 -16.05
C ILE A 90 15.48 -5.90 -16.02
N THR A 91 16.10 -6.03 -17.20
CA THR A 91 17.54 -6.35 -17.33
C THR A 91 18.46 -5.43 -16.53
N PRO A 92 18.22 -4.10 -16.42
CA PRO A 92 19.10 -3.22 -15.66
C PRO A 92 19.08 -3.44 -14.15
N VAL A 93 18.03 -4.05 -13.61
CA VAL A 93 17.83 -4.23 -12.15
C VAL A 93 17.88 -5.69 -11.71
N PHE A 94 17.79 -6.62 -12.67
CA PHE A 94 17.77 -8.05 -12.39
C PHE A 94 19.12 -8.51 -11.83
N GLY A 95 19.10 -9.09 -10.63
CA GLY A 95 20.30 -9.63 -9.97
C GLY A 95 21.32 -8.59 -9.51
N GLN A 96 20.99 -7.29 -9.51
CA GLN A 96 21.89 -6.20 -9.10
C GLN A 96 21.89 -5.99 -7.57
N LEU A 97 21.83 -7.08 -6.81
CA LEU A 97 21.88 -7.03 -5.35
C LEU A 97 23.31 -6.78 -4.87
N ASP A 98 23.53 -5.68 -4.19
CA ASP A 98 24.78 -5.42 -3.49
C ASP A 98 24.74 -6.01 -2.07
N LEU A 99 25.01 -7.32 -1.97
CA LEU A 99 25.04 -8.02 -0.69
C LEU A 99 26.23 -7.58 0.18
N MET A 100 27.36 -7.24 -0.43
CA MET A 100 28.55 -6.79 0.32
C MET A 100 28.35 -5.39 0.90
N GLY A 101 27.78 -4.47 0.13
CA GLY A 101 27.43 -3.14 0.62
C GLY A 101 26.37 -3.21 1.74
N SER A 102 25.45 -4.16 1.69
CA SER A 102 24.43 -4.32 2.74
C SER A 102 24.98 -4.81 4.08
N LEU A 103 26.18 -5.39 4.12
CA LEU A 103 26.86 -5.82 5.35
C LEU A 103 27.58 -4.68 6.07
N ASP A 104 27.54 -3.46 5.53
CA ASP A 104 28.10 -2.31 6.23
C ASP A 104 27.35 -2.04 7.53
N ILE A 105 28.09 -1.97 8.64
CA ILE A 105 27.52 -1.78 9.98
C ILE A 105 26.75 -0.47 10.12
N SER A 106 27.07 0.53 9.29
CA SER A 106 26.35 1.81 9.24
C SER A 106 24.90 1.65 8.76
N LEU A 107 24.62 0.62 7.95
CA LEU A 107 23.28 0.30 7.42
C LEU A 107 22.49 -0.65 8.33
N ALA A 108 23.12 -1.26 9.34
CA ALA A 108 22.47 -2.26 10.19
C ALA A 108 21.18 -1.75 10.84
N GLY A 109 21.15 -0.50 11.33
CA GLY A 109 19.97 0.11 11.91
C GLY A 109 18.82 0.29 10.91
N ILE A 110 19.15 0.68 9.69
CA ILE A 110 18.19 0.86 8.60
C ILE A 110 17.62 -0.48 8.18
N ILE A 111 18.47 -1.47 7.95
CA ILE A 111 18.08 -2.84 7.57
C ILE A 111 17.17 -3.45 8.64
N PHE A 112 17.54 -3.32 9.92
CA PHE A 112 16.74 -3.81 11.03
C PHE A 112 15.37 -3.13 11.10
N SER A 113 15.32 -1.81 10.88
CA SER A 113 14.07 -1.06 10.85
C SER A 113 13.15 -1.52 9.73
N PHE A 114 13.67 -1.68 8.50
CA PHE A 114 12.90 -2.20 7.38
C PHE A 114 12.42 -3.63 7.61
N MET A 115 13.27 -4.48 8.20
CA MET A 115 12.89 -5.85 8.56
C MET A 115 11.71 -5.86 9.55
N LEU A 116 11.77 -5.02 10.59
CA LEU A 116 10.67 -4.91 11.57
C LEU A 116 9.39 -4.38 10.92
N VAL A 117 9.49 -3.33 10.11
CA VAL A 117 8.33 -2.78 9.40
C VAL A 117 7.69 -3.86 8.52
N ASN A 118 8.48 -4.56 7.71
CA ASN A 118 7.98 -5.62 6.83
C ASN A 118 7.33 -6.77 7.63
N LEU A 119 7.96 -7.20 8.73
CA LEU A 119 7.42 -8.26 9.60
C LEU A 119 6.07 -7.85 10.21
N PHE A 120 5.96 -6.63 10.70
CA PHE A 120 4.72 -6.14 11.31
C PHE A 120 3.63 -5.90 10.28
N ASP A 121 3.98 -5.40 9.10
CA ASP A 121 3.06 -5.17 7.99
C ASP A 121 2.46 -6.51 7.50
N SER A 122 3.32 -7.47 7.16
CA SER A 122 2.89 -8.82 6.74
C SER A 122 2.05 -9.52 7.81
N SER A 123 2.49 -9.47 9.09
CA SER A 123 1.75 -10.10 10.19
C SER A 123 0.39 -9.44 10.41
N GLY A 124 0.34 -8.10 10.41
CA GLY A 124 -0.89 -7.34 10.60
C GLY A 124 -1.90 -7.57 9.49
N THR A 125 -1.42 -7.56 8.24
CA THR A 125 -2.24 -7.81 7.04
C THR A 125 -2.77 -9.23 7.02
N LEU A 126 -1.93 -10.25 7.28
CA LEU A 126 -2.37 -11.65 7.35
C LEU A 126 -3.42 -11.87 8.43
N ILE A 127 -3.24 -11.29 9.63
CA ILE A 127 -4.23 -11.36 10.69
C ILE A 127 -5.54 -10.70 10.26
N GLY A 128 -5.47 -9.52 9.64
CA GLY A 128 -6.64 -8.80 9.14
C GLY A 128 -7.43 -9.60 8.10
N VAL A 129 -6.74 -10.11 7.08
CA VAL A 129 -7.35 -10.87 5.98
C VAL A 129 -7.89 -12.22 6.47
N THR A 130 -7.13 -12.98 7.28
CA THR A 130 -7.57 -14.29 7.78
C THR A 130 -8.75 -14.20 8.73
N ASN A 131 -8.83 -13.17 9.56
CA ASN A 131 -10.00 -12.91 10.40
C ASN A 131 -11.23 -12.60 9.53
N ARG A 132 -11.07 -11.79 8.49
CA ARG A 132 -12.15 -11.49 7.55
C ARG A 132 -12.62 -12.72 6.78
N ALA A 133 -11.67 -13.60 6.41
CA ALA A 133 -11.93 -14.86 5.73
C ALA A 133 -12.49 -15.95 6.66
N LYS A 134 -12.65 -15.67 7.95
CA LYS A 134 -13.07 -16.67 8.97
C LYS A 134 -12.18 -17.92 8.99
N LEU A 135 -10.90 -17.76 8.69
CA LEU A 135 -9.88 -18.81 8.72
C LEU A 135 -9.15 -18.90 10.06
N ALA A 136 -9.35 -17.91 10.93
CA ALA A 136 -8.84 -17.91 12.30
C ALA A 136 -9.74 -18.77 13.20
N ASP A 137 -9.13 -19.44 14.20
CA ASP A 137 -9.86 -20.18 15.22
C ASP A 137 -10.58 -19.20 16.20
N ASP A 138 -11.36 -19.75 17.14
CA ASP A 138 -12.10 -18.99 18.16
C ASP A 138 -11.19 -18.14 19.06
N LYS A 139 -9.89 -18.42 19.09
CA LYS A 139 -8.87 -17.66 19.82
C LYS A 139 -8.16 -16.62 18.96
N GLY A 140 -8.56 -16.47 17.69
CA GLY A 140 -7.95 -15.56 16.74
C GLY A 140 -6.60 -16.03 16.18
N HIS A 141 -6.25 -17.32 16.33
CA HIS A 141 -5.04 -17.88 15.75
C HIS A 141 -5.32 -18.45 14.35
N PHE A 142 -4.45 -18.12 13.41
CA PHE A 142 -4.44 -18.75 12.10
C PHE A 142 -3.43 -19.89 12.10
N PRO A 143 -3.87 -21.16 11.96
CA PRO A 143 -3.00 -22.34 12.13
C PRO A 143 -1.82 -22.39 11.16
N ARG A 144 -1.95 -21.74 9.98
CA ARG A 144 -0.93 -21.71 8.92
C ARG A 144 -0.14 -20.40 8.87
N MET A 145 -0.18 -19.57 9.93
CA MET A 145 0.52 -18.28 9.97
C MET A 145 2.00 -18.40 9.65
N LYS A 146 2.68 -19.41 10.23
CA LYS A 146 4.11 -19.66 9.96
C LYS A 146 4.39 -19.92 8.48
N GLN A 147 3.54 -20.70 7.81
CA GLN A 147 3.69 -21.01 6.39
C GLN A 147 3.42 -19.77 5.53
N ALA A 148 2.40 -18.98 5.87
CA ALA A 148 2.09 -17.76 5.15
C ALA A 148 3.23 -16.74 5.26
N LEU A 149 3.80 -16.54 6.44
CA LEU A 149 4.97 -15.66 6.64
C LEU A 149 6.22 -16.17 5.92
N LEU A 150 6.43 -17.49 5.85
CA LEU A 150 7.54 -18.06 5.07
C LEU A 150 7.38 -17.78 3.57
N VAL A 151 6.17 -17.96 3.04
CA VAL A 151 5.89 -17.66 1.62
C VAL A 151 6.10 -16.19 1.33
N ASP A 152 5.60 -15.30 2.19
CA ASP A 152 5.78 -13.86 2.10
C ASP A 152 7.28 -13.47 2.07
N SER A 153 8.06 -14.03 3.00
CA SER A 153 9.51 -13.79 3.06
C SER A 153 10.25 -14.29 1.82
N VAL A 154 9.94 -15.50 1.35
CA VAL A 154 10.56 -16.05 0.12
C VAL A 154 10.17 -15.24 -1.10
N SER A 155 8.92 -14.78 -1.19
CA SER A 155 8.45 -13.91 -2.28
C SER A 155 9.17 -12.58 -2.27
N SER A 156 9.41 -11.99 -1.08
CA SER A 156 10.16 -10.73 -0.94
C SER A 156 11.61 -10.88 -1.39
N VAL A 157 12.27 -12.00 -1.06
CA VAL A 157 13.62 -12.30 -1.57
C VAL A 157 13.61 -12.44 -3.10
N GLY A 158 12.63 -13.16 -3.65
CA GLY A 158 12.46 -13.29 -5.10
C GLY A 158 12.22 -11.95 -5.78
N GLY A 159 11.37 -11.10 -5.19
CA GLY A 159 11.12 -9.75 -5.67
C GLY A 159 12.38 -8.87 -5.66
N ALA A 160 13.14 -8.90 -4.58
CA ALA A 160 14.40 -8.19 -4.48
C ALA A 160 15.40 -8.63 -5.57
N PHE A 161 15.48 -9.94 -5.84
CA PHE A 161 16.32 -10.46 -6.93
C PHE A 161 15.87 -9.98 -8.31
N MET A 162 14.56 -9.75 -8.51
CA MET A 162 14.00 -9.17 -9.73
C MET A 162 14.11 -7.65 -9.78
N GLY A 163 14.62 -7.00 -8.72
CA GLY A 163 14.77 -5.55 -8.63
C GLY A 163 13.48 -4.81 -8.26
N THR A 164 12.52 -5.50 -7.62
CA THR A 164 11.31 -4.86 -7.09
C THR A 164 11.44 -4.60 -5.59
N SER A 165 10.51 -3.81 -5.04
CA SER A 165 10.33 -3.69 -3.59
C SER A 165 9.85 -5.02 -2.98
N SER A 166 9.76 -5.09 -1.64
CA SER A 166 9.23 -6.27 -0.95
C SER A 166 7.86 -6.68 -1.49
N VAL A 167 7.68 -7.97 -1.72
CA VAL A 167 6.40 -8.56 -2.15
C VAL A 167 5.69 -9.06 -0.91
N THR A 168 4.54 -8.47 -0.60
CA THR A 168 3.78 -8.78 0.62
C THR A 168 2.28 -8.88 0.32
N ALA A 169 1.54 -9.49 1.23
CA ALA A 169 0.09 -9.52 1.16
C ALA A 169 -0.50 -8.12 1.41
N TYR A 170 -1.54 -7.75 0.66
CA TYR A 170 -2.21 -6.46 0.81
C TYR A 170 -3.51 -6.59 1.61
N ILE A 171 -3.75 -5.62 2.49
CA ILE A 171 -4.97 -5.58 3.32
C ILE A 171 -6.24 -5.38 2.47
N GLU A 172 -6.10 -4.79 1.28
CA GLU A 172 -7.17 -4.59 0.30
C GLU A 172 -7.78 -5.92 -0.17
N SER A 173 -7.02 -7.03 -0.09
CA SER A 173 -7.52 -8.38 -0.35
C SER A 173 -8.71 -8.74 0.54
N SER A 174 -8.83 -8.11 1.71
CA SER A 174 -9.97 -8.29 2.62
C SER A 174 -11.30 -7.84 2.01
N SER A 175 -11.28 -6.89 1.08
CA SER A 175 -12.49 -6.46 0.37
C SER A 175 -12.99 -7.53 -0.61
N GLY A 176 -12.08 -8.21 -1.30
CA GLY A 176 -12.42 -9.36 -2.14
C GLY A 176 -12.97 -10.53 -1.32
N VAL A 177 -12.32 -10.86 -0.21
CA VAL A 177 -12.77 -11.89 0.73
C VAL A 177 -14.18 -11.60 1.33
N ALA A 178 -14.53 -10.33 1.46
CA ALA A 178 -15.86 -9.95 1.98
C ALA A 178 -17.01 -10.22 1.01
N VAL A 179 -16.73 -10.40 -0.27
CA VAL A 179 -17.74 -10.58 -1.33
C VAL A 179 -17.90 -12.04 -1.73
N GLY A 180 -16.90 -12.89 -1.50
CA GLY A 180 -16.93 -14.30 -1.90
C GLY A 180 -15.73 -15.08 -1.48
#